data_0e83ea524acd70e5dcb0e681cd873e56
#
_entry.id   0e83ea524acd70e5dcb0e681cd873e56
#
_cell.length_a   1.000
_cell.length_b   1.000
_cell.length_c   1.000
_cell.angle_alpha   90.00
_cell.angle_beta   90.00
_cell.angle_gamma   90.00
#
_symmetry.space_group_name_H-M   'P 1'
#
loop_
_entity.id
_entity.type
_entity.pdbx_description
1 polymer ?
#
loop_
_entity_poly.entity_id
_entity_poly.type
_entity_poly.pdbx_seq_one_letter_code
_entity_poly.pdbx_strand_id
1 'polypeptide(L)'
;LMATNHLGPQQLADFNWPYQAGYGYGLGVRVMIDPPAGGCNGSIGEFGWCGMAGTWILIDPKEKLSAVYMQQMFPNFEAYYQPRIRAVIYGAL
;
A
#
# COMPACT_ATOMS: atom_id res chain seq x y z
N LEU A 1 -4.15 11.28 -11.99
CA LEU A 1 -5.02 12.00 -11.04
C LEU A 1 -5.48 11.07 -9.92
N MET A 2 -6.04 9.91 -10.25
CA MET A 2 -6.48 8.94 -9.25
C MET A 2 -5.31 8.45 -8.38
N ALA A 3 -4.16 8.19 -8.98
CA ALA A 3 -2.98 7.67 -8.31
C ALA A 3 -1.99 8.77 -7.94
N THR A 4 -2.49 9.92 -7.52
CA THR A 4 -1.69 11.06 -7.08
C THR A 4 -2.14 11.45 -5.68
N ASN A 5 -1.18 11.68 -4.77
CA ASN A 5 -1.52 12.11 -3.41
C ASN A 5 -2.21 13.47 -3.41
N HIS A 6 -3.37 13.54 -2.76
CA HIS A 6 -4.14 14.77 -2.61
C HIS A 6 -4.20 15.24 -1.15
N LEU A 7 -3.51 14.55 -0.23
CA LEU A 7 -3.51 14.92 1.18
C LEU A 7 -2.47 16.00 1.46
N GLY A 8 -2.85 17.00 2.25
CA GLY A 8 -1.92 17.97 2.81
C GLY A 8 -1.16 17.39 3.99
N PRO A 9 -0.17 18.17 4.56
CA PRO A 9 0.66 17.66 5.66
C PRO A 9 -0.13 17.23 6.89
N GLN A 10 -1.19 17.94 7.24
CA GLN A 10 -2.02 17.59 8.39
C GLN A 10 -2.76 16.27 8.15
N GLN A 11 -3.35 16.12 6.99
CA GLN A 11 -4.08 14.91 6.64
C GLN A 11 -3.14 13.71 6.56
N LEU A 12 -1.92 13.90 6.06
CA LEU A 12 -0.91 12.84 6.02
C LEU A 12 -0.53 12.39 7.43
N ALA A 13 -0.45 13.31 8.39
CA ALA A 13 -0.16 12.98 9.78
C ALA A 13 -1.29 12.13 10.39
N ASP A 14 -2.52 12.35 9.97
CA ASP A 14 -3.68 11.59 10.45
C ASP A 14 -3.84 10.24 9.74
N PHE A 15 -3.20 10.06 8.59
CA PHE A 15 -3.21 8.83 7.80
C PHE A 15 -2.06 7.93 8.26
N ASN A 16 -2.15 7.45 9.51
CA ASN A 16 -1.00 6.93 10.24
C ASN A 16 -1.12 5.47 10.72
N TRP A 17 -2.01 4.69 10.15
CA TRP A 17 -2.08 3.27 10.48
C TRP A 17 -0.77 2.59 10.07
N PRO A 18 -0.30 1.55 10.79
CA PRO A 18 1.03 0.97 10.54
C PRO A 18 1.29 0.58 9.09
N TYR A 19 0.30 0.01 8.42
CA TYR A 19 0.45 -0.43 7.03
C TYR A 19 0.25 0.69 6.01
N GLN A 20 0.01 1.92 6.47
CA GLN A 20 -0.17 3.09 5.61
C GLN A 20 0.99 4.08 5.70
N ALA A 21 2.00 3.80 6.53
CA ALA A 21 3.18 4.65 6.61
C ALA A 21 3.86 4.72 5.24
N GLY A 22 4.23 5.92 4.83
CA GLY A 22 4.83 6.17 3.52
C GLY A 22 3.82 6.36 2.39
N TYR A 23 2.52 6.26 2.68
CA TYR A 23 1.46 6.43 1.68
C TYR A 23 0.75 7.76 1.82
N GLY A 24 0.35 8.32 0.70
CA GLY A 24 -0.69 9.34 0.62
C GLY A 24 -1.98 8.71 0.10
N TYR A 25 -2.95 9.54 -0.22
CA TYR A 25 -4.25 9.08 -0.69
C TYR A 25 -4.66 9.83 -1.96
N GLY A 26 -5.02 9.09 -2.99
CA GLY A 26 -5.50 9.64 -4.24
C GLY A 26 -7.03 9.70 -4.26
N LEU A 27 -7.62 9.21 -5.34
CA LEU A 27 -9.07 9.13 -5.47
C LEU A 27 -9.48 7.66 -5.33
N GLY A 28 -9.80 7.26 -4.08
CA GLY A 28 -10.22 5.91 -3.77
C GLY A 28 -9.09 4.91 -3.54
N VAL A 29 -7.83 5.33 -3.63
CA VAL A 29 -6.67 4.46 -3.46
C VAL A 29 -5.59 5.17 -2.64
N ARG A 30 -4.79 4.40 -1.90
CA ARG A 30 -3.55 4.91 -1.32
C ARG A 30 -2.46 4.89 -2.37
N VAL A 31 -1.50 5.79 -2.24
CA VAL A 31 -0.41 5.96 -3.20
C VAL A 31 0.91 6.03 -2.44
N MET A 32 1.89 5.22 -2.84
CA MET A 32 3.23 5.26 -2.22
C MET A 32 3.94 6.56 -2.60
N ILE A 33 4.31 7.35 -1.59
CA ILE A 33 5.00 8.61 -1.79
C ILE A 33 6.36 8.65 -1.09
N ASP A 34 6.59 7.81 -0.09
CA ASP A 34 7.82 7.78 0.69
C ASP A 34 8.15 6.36 1.14
N PRO A 35 8.75 5.52 0.27
CA PRO A 35 9.08 4.14 0.63
C PRO A 35 9.95 3.99 1.88
N PRO A 36 10.98 4.82 2.11
CA PRO A 36 11.75 4.72 3.36
C PRO A 36 10.92 4.89 4.62
N ALA A 37 9.96 5.82 4.61
CA ALA A 37 9.06 6.02 5.75
C ALA A 37 8.14 4.83 5.96
N GLY A 38 7.76 4.15 4.86
CA GLY A 38 6.92 2.96 4.94
C GLY A 38 7.64 1.74 5.48
N GLY A 39 8.95 1.68 5.32
CA GLY A 39 9.74 0.55 5.79
C GLY A 39 9.48 -0.76 5.06
N CYS A 40 8.83 -0.74 3.91
CA CYS A 40 8.54 -1.94 3.12
C CYS A 40 8.83 -1.69 1.65
N ASN A 41 8.89 -2.79 0.87
CA ASN A 41 9.19 -2.71 -0.55
C ASN A 41 8.05 -2.05 -1.31
N GLY A 42 8.40 -1.31 -2.34
CA GLY A 42 7.44 -0.64 -3.20
C GLY A 42 8.11 0.44 -4.03
N SER A 43 7.40 0.97 -4.99
CA SER A 43 7.86 2.06 -5.83
C SER A 43 7.04 3.31 -5.57
N ILE A 44 7.66 4.49 -5.70
CA ILE A 44 6.90 5.73 -5.65
C ILE A 44 5.87 5.68 -6.78
N GLY A 45 4.60 5.95 -6.45
CA GLY A 45 3.50 5.92 -7.40
C GLY A 45 2.74 4.61 -7.46
N GLU A 46 3.19 3.55 -6.75
CA GLU A 46 2.37 2.34 -6.66
C GLU A 46 1.09 2.65 -5.86
N PHE A 47 -0.01 2.03 -6.23
CA PHE A 47 -1.28 2.35 -5.62
C PHE A 47 -2.15 1.10 -5.45
N GLY A 48 -3.14 1.20 -4.59
CA GLY A 48 -4.05 0.12 -4.32
C GLY A 48 -4.90 0.39 -3.09
N TRP A 49 -5.53 -0.64 -2.59
CA TRP A 49 -6.30 -0.60 -1.37
C TRP A 49 -6.43 -2.00 -0.78
N CYS A 50 -7.09 -2.09 0.36
CA CYS A 50 -7.21 -3.32 1.13
C CYS A 50 -8.64 -3.48 1.66
N GLY A 51 -8.99 -4.71 1.99
CA GLY A 51 -10.30 -5.06 2.54
C GLY A 51 -10.21 -5.55 3.98
N MET A 52 -11.36 -5.54 4.66
CA MET A 52 -11.45 -5.90 6.08
C MET A 52 -11.04 -7.36 6.34
N ALA A 53 -11.33 -8.27 5.41
CA ALA A 53 -10.97 -9.68 5.55
C ALA A 53 -9.55 -10.03 5.11
N GLY A 54 -8.74 -9.00 4.80
CA GLY A 54 -7.32 -9.17 4.49
C GLY A 54 -6.96 -9.24 3.02
N THR A 55 -7.93 -9.07 2.14
CA THR A 55 -7.66 -8.96 0.70
C THR A 55 -7.01 -7.62 0.40
N TRP A 56 -6.12 -7.57 -0.59
CA TRP A 56 -5.57 -6.30 -1.05
C TRP A 56 -5.10 -6.40 -2.48
N ILE A 57 -4.98 -5.24 -3.11
CA ILE A 57 -4.48 -5.11 -4.48
C ILE A 57 -3.35 -4.09 -4.51
N LEU A 58 -2.37 -4.36 -5.36
CA LEU A 58 -1.22 -3.51 -5.60
C LEU A 58 -1.05 -3.35 -7.09
N ILE A 59 -0.92 -2.10 -7.54
CA ILE A 59 -0.61 -1.79 -8.93
C ILE A 59 0.62 -0.89 -8.93
N ASP A 60 1.69 -1.36 -9.55
CA ASP A 60 2.97 -0.65 -9.62
C ASP A 60 3.30 -0.33 -11.07
N PRO A 61 3.00 0.90 -11.52
CA PRO A 61 3.28 1.28 -12.92
C PRO A 61 4.78 1.31 -13.24
N LYS A 62 5.62 1.62 -12.26
CA LYS A 62 7.07 1.69 -12.47
C LYS A 62 7.65 0.31 -12.80
N GLU A 63 7.23 -0.71 -12.07
CA GLU A 63 7.68 -2.09 -12.29
C GLU A 63 6.78 -2.84 -13.27
N LYS A 64 5.70 -2.21 -13.74
CA LYS A 64 4.70 -2.84 -14.64
C LYS A 64 4.15 -4.12 -14.01
N LEU A 65 3.81 -4.02 -12.72
CA LEU A 65 3.39 -5.15 -11.90
C LEU A 65 2.01 -4.87 -11.32
N SER A 66 1.17 -5.89 -11.28
CA SER A 66 -0.03 -5.87 -10.45
C SER A 66 -0.10 -7.15 -9.66
N ALA A 67 -0.62 -7.06 -8.43
CA ALA A 67 -0.76 -8.21 -7.56
C ALA A 67 -2.08 -8.10 -6.80
N VAL A 68 -2.76 -9.23 -6.65
CA VAL A 68 -3.98 -9.35 -5.86
C VAL A 68 -3.75 -10.47 -4.86
N TYR A 69 -3.96 -10.17 -3.58
CA TYR A 69 -3.87 -11.16 -2.52
C TYR A 69 -5.26 -11.41 -1.96
N MET A 70 -5.67 -12.66 -1.97
CA MET A 70 -7.00 -13.07 -1.53
C MET A 70 -6.88 -13.91 -0.27
N GLN A 71 -7.60 -13.51 0.78
CA GLN A 71 -7.73 -14.33 2.00
C GLN A 71 -9.07 -14.03 2.65
N GLN A 72 -9.48 -14.91 3.56
CA GLN A 72 -10.64 -14.70 4.41
C GLN A 72 -10.20 -14.85 5.85
N MET A 73 -9.88 -13.72 6.50
CA MET A 73 -9.42 -13.71 7.89
C MET A 73 -9.89 -12.44 8.58
N PHE A 74 -10.50 -12.59 9.74
CA PHE A 74 -10.91 -11.46 10.54
C PHE A 74 -10.64 -11.77 12.01
N PRO A 75 -9.84 -10.96 12.72
CA PRO A 75 -9.11 -9.78 12.21
C PRO A 75 -8.06 -10.17 11.16
N ASN A 76 -7.78 -9.25 10.24
CA ASN A 76 -6.99 -9.56 9.05
C ASN A 76 -5.47 -9.58 9.26
N PHE A 77 -4.97 -9.04 10.38
CA PHE A 77 -3.54 -8.92 10.68
C PHE A 77 -2.72 -8.33 9.52
N GLU A 78 -3.27 -7.33 8.85
CA GLU A 78 -2.69 -6.76 7.64
C GLU A 78 -1.29 -6.21 7.87
N ALA A 79 -1.06 -5.58 9.01
CA ALA A 79 0.24 -5.04 9.36
C ALA A 79 1.32 -6.12 9.45
N TYR A 80 0.93 -7.37 9.68
CA TYR A 80 1.83 -8.52 9.71
C TYR A 80 2.01 -9.11 8.30
N TYR A 81 0.91 -9.44 7.63
CA TYR A 81 0.95 -10.21 6.38
C TYR A 81 1.35 -9.38 5.17
N GLN A 82 0.83 -8.15 5.06
CA GLN A 82 1.06 -7.35 3.86
C GLN A 82 2.54 -7.06 3.59
N PRO A 83 3.32 -6.56 4.56
CA PRO A 83 4.73 -6.30 4.31
C PRO A 83 5.52 -7.55 3.91
N ARG A 84 5.19 -8.69 4.50
CA ARG A 84 5.90 -9.94 4.22
C ARG A 84 5.60 -10.48 2.83
N ILE A 85 4.34 -10.46 2.42
CA ILE A 85 3.94 -10.90 1.09
C ILE A 85 4.49 -9.94 0.05
N ARG A 86 4.44 -8.65 0.34
CA ARG A 86 5.00 -7.60 -0.52
C ARG A 86 6.49 -7.81 -0.74
N ALA A 87 7.23 -8.16 0.32
CA ALA A 87 8.66 -8.42 0.22
C ALA A 87 8.96 -9.61 -0.71
N VAL A 88 8.14 -10.65 -0.66
CA VAL A 88 8.29 -11.80 -1.56
C VAL A 88 8.01 -11.39 -3.02
N ILE A 89 6.95 -10.64 -3.25
CA ILE A 89 6.58 -10.19 -4.60
C ILE A 89 7.71 -9.34 -5.21
N TYR A 90 8.17 -8.32 -4.49
CA TYR A 90 9.22 -7.44 -5.00
C TYR A 90 10.58 -8.13 -5.07
N GLY A 91 10.81 -9.12 -4.21
CA GLY A 91 12.03 -9.91 -4.26
C GLY A 91 12.12 -10.83 -5.48
N ALA A 92 11.00 -11.07 -6.17
CA ALA A 92 10.96 -11.92 -7.36
C ALA A 92 11.19 -11.15 -8.67
N LEU A 93 11.31 -9.83 -8.60
CA LEU A 93 11.50 -9.00 -9.81
C LEU A 93 12.93 -8.99 -10.32
#